data_3abba3de40b8888bb0f587523f586237
#
_entry.id   3abba3de40b8888bb0f587523f586237
#
_cell.length_a   1.000
_cell.length_b   1.000
_cell.length_c   1.000
_cell.angle_alpha   90.00
_cell.angle_beta   90.00
_cell.angle_gamma   90.00
#
_symmetry.space_group_name_H-M   'P 1'
#
loop_
_entity.id
_entity.type
_entity.pdbx_description
1 polymer ?
#
loop_
_entity_poly.entity_id
_entity_poly.type
_entity_poly.pdbx_seq_one_letter_code
_entity_poly.pdbx_strand_id
1 'polypeptide(L)'
;AVPVNIVKKIAYDLMDFGSVKRAVLGIKMAPIDDKIAEDLKLSSRNGVYISEVSESGAADKAGIKAGDVLIAIDSTDIRSTSAVQEAVSRYSPGDKAVVTVIRDGRTMKFDVIFKGTSQENGTVTEDGLVAFYGSSIKAADEETLKKFGLKSGVEIVELGPGKLMEAGAAEGFIIQYVNDHPVKTPQDVIDVVKKSKRTVFIEGV
;
A
#
# COMPACT_ATOMS: atom_id res chain seq x y z
N ALA A 1 -22.92 4.22 -10.08
CA ALA A 1 -23.36 3.50 -8.87
C ALA A 1 -22.20 2.64 -8.36
N VAL A 2 -21.87 2.69 -7.08
CA VAL A 2 -20.82 1.86 -6.48
C VAL A 2 -21.43 0.47 -6.20
N PRO A 3 -20.81 -0.64 -6.66
CA PRO A 3 -21.30 -1.98 -6.39
C PRO A 3 -21.42 -2.26 -4.88
N VAL A 4 -22.54 -2.90 -4.47
CA VAL A 4 -22.84 -3.20 -3.06
C VAL A 4 -21.72 -3.99 -2.36
N ASN A 5 -21.01 -4.84 -3.09
CA ASN A 5 -19.91 -5.64 -2.56
C ASN A 5 -18.71 -4.78 -2.11
N ILE A 6 -18.45 -3.69 -2.84
CA ILE A 6 -17.37 -2.74 -2.50
C ILE A 6 -17.77 -1.95 -1.25
N VAL A 7 -19.03 -1.52 -1.14
CA VAL A 7 -19.54 -0.80 0.04
C VAL A 7 -19.45 -1.67 1.30
N LYS A 8 -19.85 -2.95 1.21
CA LYS A 8 -19.73 -3.89 2.34
C LYS A 8 -18.28 -4.07 2.78
N LYS A 9 -17.36 -4.29 1.83
CA LYS A 9 -15.94 -4.45 2.14
C LYS A 9 -15.38 -3.22 2.86
N ILE A 10 -15.65 -2.01 2.33
CA ILE A 10 -15.20 -0.76 2.95
C ILE A 10 -15.75 -0.62 4.37
N ALA A 11 -17.03 -0.96 4.59
CA ALA A 11 -17.62 -0.91 5.92
C ALA A 11 -16.94 -1.88 6.90
N TYR A 12 -16.67 -3.12 6.49
CA TYR A 12 -15.97 -4.10 7.34
C TYR A 12 -14.53 -3.67 7.62
N ASP A 13 -13.78 -3.23 6.59
CA ASP A 13 -12.40 -2.75 6.76
C ASP A 13 -12.33 -1.57 7.74
N LEU A 14 -13.31 -0.64 7.68
CA LEU A 14 -13.38 0.50 8.61
C LEU A 14 -13.75 0.07 10.04
N MET A 15 -14.65 -0.90 10.21
CA MET A 15 -15.08 -1.39 11.53
C MET A 15 -13.97 -2.20 12.21
N ASP A 16 -13.29 -3.06 11.47
CA ASP A 16 -12.31 -4.01 12.04
C ASP A 16 -10.90 -3.40 12.14
N PHE A 17 -10.50 -2.54 11.20
CA PHE A 17 -9.11 -2.06 11.07
C PHE A 17 -8.98 -0.54 11.13
N GLY A 18 -10.08 0.22 11.10
CA GLY A 18 -10.08 1.70 11.13
C GLY A 18 -9.50 2.36 9.88
N SER A 19 -9.21 1.59 8.83
CA SER A 19 -8.76 2.09 7.53
C SER A 19 -9.08 1.10 6.43
N VAL A 20 -9.38 1.60 5.22
CA VAL A 20 -9.62 0.75 4.05
C VAL A 20 -8.29 0.15 3.58
N LYS A 21 -8.10 -1.14 3.78
CA LYS A 21 -6.96 -1.87 3.25
C LYS A 21 -7.18 -2.14 1.77
N ARG A 22 -6.45 -1.46 0.91
CA ARG A 22 -6.52 -1.70 -0.53
C ARG A 22 -5.49 -2.75 -0.94
N ALA A 23 -5.95 -3.77 -1.66
CA ALA A 23 -5.05 -4.70 -2.31
C ALA A 23 -4.30 -4.01 -3.45
N VAL A 24 -3.03 -4.37 -3.63
CA VAL A 24 -2.20 -3.90 -4.74
C VAL A 24 -1.42 -5.04 -5.36
N LEU A 25 -1.24 -4.97 -6.67
CA LEU A 25 -0.35 -5.87 -7.42
C LEU A 25 1.11 -5.44 -7.34
N GLY A 26 1.38 -4.14 -7.19
CA GLY A 26 2.75 -3.60 -7.26
C GLY A 26 3.28 -3.57 -8.68
N ILE A 27 2.53 -3.00 -9.62
CA ILE A 27 2.91 -2.83 -11.02
C ILE A 27 2.62 -1.41 -11.49
N LYS A 28 3.45 -0.89 -12.41
CA LYS A 28 3.12 0.25 -13.25
C LYS A 28 2.58 -0.27 -14.59
N MET A 29 1.53 0.37 -15.09
CA MET A 29 0.77 -0.09 -16.23
C MET A 29 0.64 1.00 -17.28
N ALA A 30 0.66 0.60 -18.55
CA ALA A 30 0.34 1.45 -19.68
C ALA A 30 -0.69 0.76 -20.60
N PRO A 31 -1.55 1.54 -21.28
CA PRO A 31 -2.38 0.98 -22.36
C PRO A 31 -1.49 0.46 -23.48
N ILE A 32 -1.97 -0.55 -24.20
CA ILE A 32 -1.27 -1.10 -25.36
C ILE A 32 -1.51 -0.17 -26.54
N ASP A 33 -0.46 0.51 -26.98
CA ASP A 33 -0.43 1.29 -28.22
C ASP A 33 0.02 0.45 -29.42
N ASP A 34 0.06 1.06 -30.61
CA ASP A 34 0.46 0.39 -31.85
C ASP A 34 1.89 -0.14 -31.80
N LYS A 35 2.79 0.63 -31.18
CA LYS A 35 4.19 0.27 -31.05
C LYS A 35 4.38 -0.94 -30.15
N ILE A 36 3.75 -0.93 -28.97
CA ILE A 36 3.79 -2.06 -28.02
C ILE A 36 3.20 -3.32 -28.65
N ALA A 37 2.08 -3.17 -29.39
CA ALA A 37 1.43 -4.29 -30.06
C ALA A 37 2.32 -4.92 -31.14
N GLU A 38 3.05 -4.09 -31.92
CA GLU A 38 3.98 -4.53 -32.94
C GLU A 38 5.23 -5.18 -32.34
N ASP A 39 5.88 -4.53 -31.36
CA ASP A 39 7.09 -5.00 -30.68
C ASP A 39 6.86 -6.36 -30.02
N LEU A 40 5.70 -6.55 -29.38
CA LEU A 40 5.33 -7.78 -28.69
C LEU A 40 4.58 -8.79 -29.59
N LYS A 41 4.38 -8.47 -30.88
CA LYS A 41 3.66 -9.32 -31.86
C LYS A 41 2.30 -9.78 -31.35
N LEU A 42 1.55 -8.88 -30.72
CA LEU A 42 0.24 -9.18 -30.16
C LEU A 42 -0.81 -9.28 -31.27
N SER A 43 -1.65 -10.30 -31.19
CA SER A 43 -2.77 -10.48 -32.12
C SER A 43 -3.95 -9.53 -31.85
N SER A 44 -3.99 -8.90 -30.68
CA SER A 44 -4.99 -7.92 -30.29
C SER A 44 -4.41 -6.92 -29.28
N ARG A 45 -5.06 -5.75 -29.16
CA ARG A 45 -4.70 -4.74 -28.15
C ARG A 45 -5.43 -4.95 -26.81
N ASN A 46 -6.04 -6.11 -26.61
CA ASN A 46 -6.70 -6.44 -25.35
C ASN A 46 -5.63 -6.73 -24.29
N GLY A 47 -5.79 -6.11 -23.13
CA GLY A 47 -4.88 -6.23 -22.01
C GLY A 47 -4.23 -4.92 -21.62
N VAL A 48 -3.28 -5.01 -20.72
CA VAL A 48 -2.53 -3.87 -20.18
C VAL A 48 -1.05 -4.23 -20.13
N TYR A 49 -0.22 -3.37 -20.69
CA TYR A 49 1.23 -3.54 -20.67
C TYR A 49 1.79 -3.23 -19.28
N ILE A 50 2.60 -4.12 -18.72
CA ILE A 50 3.31 -3.93 -17.46
C ILE A 50 4.65 -3.30 -17.76
N SER A 51 4.79 -2.00 -17.47
CA SER A 51 6.02 -1.24 -17.71
C SER A 51 7.06 -1.43 -16.61
N GLU A 52 6.60 -1.65 -15.37
CA GLU A 52 7.46 -1.83 -14.21
C GLU A 52 6.79 -2.71 -13.17
N VAL A 53 7.58 -3.48 -12.42
CA VAL A 53 7.13 -4.29 -11.30
C VAL A 53 7.90 -3.84 -10.06
N SER A 54 7.17 -3.49 -9.00
CA SER A 54 7.77 -3.06 -7.73
C SER A 54 8.48 -4.21 -7.05
N GLU A 55 9.73 -3.99 -6.64
CA GLU A 55 10.52 -4.98 -5.87
C GLU A 55 9.76 -5.46 -4.63
N SER A 56 9.84 -6.75 -4.39
CA SER A 56 9.09 -7.40 -3.31
C SER A 56 7.57 -7.18 -3.36
N GLY A 57 7.01 -6.61 -4.45
CA GLY A 57 5.58 -6.47 -4.69
C GLY A 57 4.86 -7.82 -4.80
N ALA A 58 3.53 -7.81 -4.90
CA ALA A 58 2.74 -9.03 -5.08
C ALA A 58 3.05 -9.70 -6.44
N ALA A 59 3.15 -8.89 -7.50
CA ALA A 59 3.48 -9.34 -8.84
C ALA A 59 4.91 -9.91 -8.94
N ASP A 60 5.90 -9.23 -8.33
CA ASP A 60 7.30 -9.68 -8.30
C ASP A 60 7.44 -11.05 -7.63
N LYS A 61 6.84 -11.21 -6.45
CA LYS A 61 6.86 -12.49 -5.72
C LYS A 61 6.18 -13.64 -6.47
N ALA A 62 5.21 -13.33 -7.31
CA ALA A 62 4.55 -14.30 -8.17
C ALA A 62 5.35 -14.62 -9.44
N GLY A 63 6.37 -13.82 -9.78
CA GLY A 63 7.20 -14.01 -10.98
C GLY A 63 6.68 -13.28 -12.22
N ILE A 64 5.77 -12.33 -12.07
CA ILE A 64 5.36 -11.40 -13.13
C ILE A 64 6.49 -10.40 -13.34
N LYS A 65 6.73 -9.99 -14.60
CA LYS A 65 7.87 -9.14 -14.97
C LYS A 65 7.41 -7.93 -15.81
N ALA A 66 8.24 -6.90 -15.83
CA ALA A 66 8.11 -5.86 -16.83
C ALA A 66 8.21 -6.45 -18.24
N GLY A 67 7.40 -5.97 -19.17
CA GLY A 67 7.24 -6.53 -20.50
C GLY A 67 6.07 -7.51 -20.66
N ASP A 68 5.46 -7.97 -19.58
CA ASP A 68 4.26 -8.81 -19.63
C ASP A 68 3.04 -7.99 -20.07
N VAL A 69 2.08 -8.64 -20.68
CA VAL A 69 0.76 -8.09 -20.98
C VAL A 69 -0.28 -8.80 -20.11
N LEU A 70 -0.85 -8.09 -19.17
CA LEU A 70 -1.89 -8.61 -18.28
C LEU A 70 -3.23 -8.66 -19.02
N ILE A 71 -3.83 -9.84 -19.12
CA ILE A 71 -5.06 -10.09 -19.89
C ILE A 71 -6.24 -10.57 -19.04
N ALA A 72 -6.01 -11.15 -17.87
CA ALA A 72 -7.08 -11.54 -16.95
C ALA A 72 -6.62 -11.58 -15.49
N ILE A 73 -7.56 -11.37 -14.58
CA ILE A 73 -7.44 -11.63 -13.13
C ILE A 73 -8.60 -12.55 -12.75
N ASP A 74 -8.29 -13.78 -12.33
CA ASP A 74 -9.25 -14.88 -12.17
C ASP A 74 -10.11 -15.05 -13.42
N SER A 75 -11.43 -14.90 -13.31
CA SER A 75 -12.39 -14.97 -14.43
C SER A 75 -12.71 -13.60 -15.07
N THR A 76 -12.03 -12.53 -14.65
CA THR A 76 -12.29 -11.17 -15.14
C THR A 76 -11.31 -10.83 -16.26
N ASP A 77 -11.83 -10.65 -17.48
CA ASP A 77 -11.03 -10.18 -18.62
C ASP A 77 -10.57 -8.74 -18.40
N ILE A 78 -9.31 -8.48 -18.66
CA ILE A 78 -8.69 -7.16 -18.54
C ILE A 78 -8.46 -6.58 -19.94
N ARG A 79 -9.06 -5.41 -20.18
CA ARG A 79 -8.95 -4.69 -21.47
C ARG A 79 -8.42 -3.27 -21.31
N SER A 80 -8.30 -2.78 -20.08
CA SER A 80 -7.82 -1.42 -19.78
C SER A 80 -7.21 -1.35 -18.38
N THR A 81 -6.46 -0.28 -18.11
CA THR A 81 -5.91 0.00 -16.78
C THR A 81 -7.02 0.17 -15.73
N SER A 82 -8.15 0.78 -16.11
CA SER A 82 -9.31 0.91 -15.20
C SER A 82 -9.91 -0.45 -14.84
N ALA A 83 -9.93 -1.41 -15.78
CA ALA A 83 -10.41 -2.76 -15.51
C ALA A 83 -9.49 -3.50 -14.50
N VAL A 84 -8.17 -3.27 -14.55
CA VAL A 84 -7.25 -3.79 -13.52
C VAL A 84 -7.58 -3.20 -12.16
N GLN A 85 -7.75 -1.87 -12.07
CA GLN A 85 -8.07 -1.20 -10.81
C GLN A 85 -9.39 -1.70 -10.22
N GLU A 86 -10.42 -1.85 -11.06
CA GLU A 86 -11.71 -2.39 -10.65
C GLU A 86 -11.58 -3.84 -10.16
N ALA A 87 -10.91 -4.71 -10.93
CA ALA A 87 -10.71 -6.10 -10.55
C ALA A 87 -9.96 -6.22 -9.22
N VAL A 88 -8.84 -5.49 -9.07
CA VAL A 88 -8.02 -5.50 -7.84
C VAL A 88 -8.78 -4.94 -6.64
N SER A 89 -9.67 -3.94 -6.83
CA SER A 89 -10.45 -3.35 -5.74
C SER A 89 -11.39 -4.33 -5.01
N ARG A 90 -11.66 -5.48 -5.62
CA ARG A 90 -12.50 -6.54 -5.04
C ARG A 90 -11.75 -7.41 -4.03
N TYR A 91 -10.43 -7.34 -4.01
CA TYR A 91 -9.57 -8.15 -3.14
C TYR A 91 -9.14 -7.36 -1.91
N SER A 92 -8.80 -8.10 -0.87
CA SER A 92 -8.15 -7.63 0.34
C SER A 92 -6.67 -8.02 0.35
N PRO A 93 -5.81 -7.33 1.11
CA PRO A 93 -4.46 -7.81 1.35
C PRO A 93 -4.47 -9.22 1.94
N GLY A 94 -3.66 -10.11 1.37
CA GLY A 94 -3.62 -11.53 1.72
C GLY A 94 -4.52 -12.43 0.85
N ASP A 95 -5.47 -11.87 0.10
CA ASP A 95 -6.27 -12.66 -0.84
C ASP A 95 -5.40 -13.17 -1.99
N LYS A 96 -5.80 -14.31 -2.54
CA LYS A 96 -5.16 -14.95 -3.68
C LYS A 96 -5.98 -14.76 -4.94
N ALA A 97 -5.30 -14.56 -6.07
CA ALA A 97 -5.91 -14.56 -7.40
C ALA A 97 -4.94 -15.16 -8.43
N VAL A 98 -5.51 -15.67 -9.50
CA VAL A 98 -4.74 -16.12 -10.68
C VAL A 98 -4.65 -14.98 -11.67
N VAL A 99 -3.46 -14.45 -11.87
CA VAL A 99 -3.18 -13.42 -12.88
C VAL A 99 -2.68 -14.09 -14.15
N THR A 100 -3.38 -13.83 -15.26
CA THR A 100 -3.01 -14.35 -16.58
C THR A 100 -2.34 -13.25 -17.39
N VAL A 101 -1.15 -13.56 -17.90
CA VAL A 101 -0.37 -12.64 -18.75
C VAL A 101 0.05 -13.29 -20.05
N ILE A 102 0.40 -12.47 -21.02
CA ILE A 102 1.13 -12.89 -22.24
C ILE A 102 2.58 -12.44 -22.07
N ARG A 103 3.51 -13.39 -22.19
CA ARG A 103 4.97 -13.19 -22.21
C ARG A 103 5.56 -13.93 -23.39
N ASP A 104 6.31 -13.25 -24.24
CA ASP A 104 6.91 -13.82 -25.47
C ASP A 104 5.91 -14.60 -26.34
N GLY A 105 4.69 -14.03 -26.49
CA GLY A 105 3.60 -14.64 -27.25
C GLY A 105 2.92 -15.85 -26.62
N ARG A 106 3.30 -16.20 -25.36
CA ARG A 106 2.72 -17.34 -24.61
C ARG A 106 1.86 -16.85 -23.46
N THR A 107 0.70 -17.48 -23.31
CA THR A 107 -0.16 -17.24 -22.13
C THR A 107 0.40 -17.97 -20.90
N MET A 108 0.62 -17.26 -19.85
CA MET A 108 1.11 -17.80 -18.56
C MET A 108 0.16 -17.39 -17.43
N LYS A 109 0.06 -18.23 -16.41
CA LYS A 109 -0.75 -17.97 -15.21
C LYS A 109 0.14 -17.94 -13.98
N PHE A 110 -0.12 -16.98 -13.11
CA PHE A 110 0.63 -16.78 -11.87
C PHE A 110 -0.34 -16.67 -10.70
N ASP A 111 -0.08 -17.44 -9.64
CA ASP A 111 -0.79 -17.31 -8.37
C ASP A 111 -0.22 -16.12 -7.61
N VAL A 112 -1.03 -15.08 -7.45
CA VAL A 112 -0.64 -13.83 -6.81
C VAL A 112 -1.31 -13.73 -5.45
N ILE A 113 -0.55 -13.38 -4.42
CA ILE A 113 -1.07 -13.00 -3.11
C ILE A 113 -1.01 -11.48 -3.03
N PHE A 114 -2.17 -10.82 -2.97
CA PHE A 114 -2.22 -9.36 -2.93
C PHE A 114 -1.58 -8.81 -1.66
N LYS A 115 -0.85 -7.72 -1.82
CA LYS A 115 -0.35 -6.92 -0.69
C LYS A 115 -1.26 -5.73 -0.41
N GLY A 116 -1.16 -5.14 0.78
CA GLY A 116 -1.84 -3.89 1.12
C GLY A 116 -1.08 -2.66 0.63
N THR A 117 -1.79 -1.57 0.36
CA THR A 117 -1.18 -0.25 0.12
C THR A 117 -0.63 0.38 1.39
N SER A 118 -1.21 0.04 2.54
CA SER A 118 -0.64 0.45 3.81
C SER A 118 0.57 -0.44 4.07
N GLN A 119 1.74 0.15 4.11
CA GLN A 119 2.90 -0.47 4.74
C GLN A 119 2.45 -0.93 6.14
N GLU A 120 2.73 -2.17 6.50
CA GLU A 120 2.44 -2.62 7.86
C GLU A 120 3.14 -1.68 8.84
N ASN A 121 2.47 -1.35 9.94
CA ASN A 121 3.09 -0.53 10.99
C ASN A 121 4.43 -1.14 11.39
N GLY A 122 5.49 -0.35 11.32
CA GLY A 122 6.86 -0.79 11.59
C GLY A 122 7.66 -1.22 10.35
N THR A 123 7.10 -1.16 9.13
CA THR A 123 7.89 -1.36 7.90
C THR A 123 8.80 -0.15 7.69
N VAL A 124 10.09 -0.38 7.56
CA VAL A 124 11.09 0.65 7.24
C VAL A 124 11.10 0.86 5.74
N THR A 125 10.98 2.12 5.31
CA THR A 125 11.11 2.51 3.90
C THR A 125 12.57 2.59 3.49
N GLU A 126 12.84 2.72 2.18
CA GLU A 126 14.21 2.91 1.65
C GLU A 126 14.89 4.16 2.22
N ASP A 127 14.12 5.21 2.52
CA ASP A 127 14.59 6.46 3.14
C ASP A 127 14.73 6.38 4.67
N GLY A 128 14.58 5.19 5.27
CA GLY A 128 14.72 4.99 6.71
C GLY A 128 13.52 5.46 7.54
N LEU A 129 12.42 5.87 6.88
CA LEU A 129 11.17 6.20 7.55
C LEU A 129 10.43 4.93 7.97
N VAL A 130 9.61 5.01 8.99
CA VAL A 130 8.83 3.87 9.47
C VAL A 130 7.35 4.10 9.22
N ALA A 131 6.70 3.15 8.57
CA ALA A 131 5.27 3.22 8.31
C ALA A 131 4.46 3.09 9.61
N PHE A 132 3.49 3.99 9.79
CA PHE A 132 2.61 4.01 10.95
C PHE A 132 1.22 4.54 10.60
N TYR A 133 0.20 3.65 10.59
CA TYR A 133 -1.20 3.96 10.27
C TYR A 133 -1.40 4.79 8.99
N GLY A 134 -0.69 4.43 7.93
CA GLY A 134 -0.76 5.10 6.62
C GLY A 134 0.11 6.34 6.48
N SER A 135 0.82 6.71 7.53
CA SER A 135 1.76 7.83 7.60
C SER A 135 3.20 7.32 7.71
N SER A 136 4.17 8.19 7.51
CA SER A 136 5.59 7.89 7.69
C SER A 136 6.12 8.66 8.90
N ILE A 137 6.81 7.95 9.81
CA ILE A 137 7.39 8.51 11.03
C ILE A 137 8.89 8.25 11.11
N LYS A 138 9.63 9.14 11.74
CA LYS A 138 11.07 8.98 12.05
C LYS A 138 11.37 9.45 13.48
N ALA A 139 12.54 9.12 14.00
CA ALA A 139 13.04 9.79 15.19
C ALA A 139 13.25 11.28 14.88
N ALA A 140 12.75 12.17 15.76
CA ALA A 140 12.95 13.60 15.57
C ALA A 140 14.44 13.94 15.66
N ASP A 141 14.92 14.77 14.74
CA ASP A 141 16.32 15.20 14.72
C ASP A 141 16.64 16.23 15.83
N GLU A 142 17.94 16.43 16.10
CA GLU A 142 18.38 17.33 17.17
C GLU A 142 17.95 18.78 16.97
N GLU A 143 17.85 19.23 15.72
CA GLU A 143 17.44 20.59 15.40
C GLU A 143 15.98 20.80 15.74
N THR A 144 15.13 19.88 15.29
CA THR A 144 13.70 19.83 15.60
C THR A 144 13.45 19.74 17.10
N LEU A 145 14.18 18.86 17.82
CA LEU A 145 14.05 18.72 19.27
C LEU A 145 14.43 20.00 20.00
N LYS A 146 15.52 20.67 19.61
CA LYS A 146 15.96 21.94 20.20
C LYS A 146 14.94 23.06 19.96
N LYS A 147 14.34 23.13 18.77
CA LYS A 147 13.33 24.13 18.41
C LYS A 147 12.11 24.08 19.33
N PHE A 148 11.69 22.89 19.73
CA PHE A 148 10.54 22.68 20.59
C PHE A 148 10.91 22.45 22.09
N GLY A 149 12.20 22.52 22.44
CA GLY A 149 12.67 22.32 23.81
C GLY A 149 12.50 20.89 24.33
N LEU A 150 12.53 19.91 23.42
CA LEU A 150 12.29 18.49 23.69
C LEU A 150 13.61 17.73 23.88
N LYS A 151 13.55 16.64 24.61
CA LYS A 151 14.70 15.72 24.78
C LYS A 151 14.66 14.53 23.84
N SER A 152 13.47 14.13 23.40
CA SER A 152 13.24 13.05 22.44
C SER A 152 11.82 13.13 21.89
N GLY A 153 11.57 12.44 20.80
CA GLY A 153 10.25 12.32 20.19
C GLY A 153 10.33 11.65 18.82
N VAL A 154 9.16 11.36 18.27
CA VAL A 154 9.00 10.75 16.95
C VAL A 154 8.19 11.70 16.07
N GLU A 155 8.78 12.16 14.99
CA GLU A 155 8.18 13.11 14.05
C GLU A 155 7.33 12.40 13.01
N ILE A 156 6.14 12.94 12.72
CA ILE A 156 5.33 12.56 11.56
C ILE A 156 5.87 13.34 10.36
N VAL A 157 6.56 12.64 9.44
CA VAL A 157 7.18 13.27 8.26
C VAL A 157 6.17 13.41 7.13
N GLU A 158 5.37 12.37 6.91
CA GLU A 158 4.31 12.33 5.91
C GLU A 158 3.02 11.86 6.56
N LEU A 159 1.96 12.63 6.37
CA LEU A 159 0.64 12.28 6.88
C LEU A 159 -0.23 11.71 5.77
N GLY A 160 -0.34 10.39 5.72
CA GLY A 160 -1.24 9.70 4.81
C GLY A 160 -2.66 9.52 5.36
N PRO A 161 -3.60 9.10 4.50
CA PRO A 161 -4.96 8.81 4.92
C PRO A 161 -4.99 7.65 5.92
N GLY A 162 -5.53 7.88 7.12
CA GLY A 162 -5.60 6.89 8.19
C GLY A 162 -5.89 7.48 9.55
N LYS A 163 -5.72 6.67 10.59
CA LYS A 163 -6.11 7.01 11.96
C LYS A 163 -5.44 8.27 12.53
N LEU A 164 -4.21 8.57 12.12
CA LEU A 164 -3.52 9.79 12.58
C LEU A 164 -4.17 11.04 12.00
N MET A 165 -4.50 11.04 10.72
CA MET A 165 -5.21 12.15 10.08
C MET A 165 -6.62 12.31 10.65
N GLU A 166 -7.35 11.22 10.86
CA GLU A 166 -8.69 11.24 11.48
C GLU A 166 -8.66 11.77 12.91
N ALA A 167 -7.57 11.51 13.65
CA ALA A 167 -7.35 12.04 14.99
C ALA A 167 -6.90 13.51 15.02
N GLY A 168 -6.70 14.16 13.85
CA GLY A 168 -6.31 15.55 13.75
C GLY A 168 -4.80 15.79 13.85
N ALA A 169 -3.97 14.76 13.67
CA ALA A 169 -2.52 14.93 13.57
C ALA A 169 -2.15 15.72 12.31
N ALA A 170 -0.98 16.33 12.30
CA ALA A 170 -0.43 17.07 11.17
C ALA A 170 1.01 16.61 10.87
N GLU A 171 1.49 16.90 9.67
CA GLU A 171 2.91 16.74 9.35
C GLU A 171 3.74 17.67 10.23
N GLY A 172 4.89 17.19 10.69
CA GLY A 172 5.75 17.89 11.65
C GLY A 172 5.33 17.73 13.12
N PHE A 173 4.20 17.03 13.39
CA PHE A 173 3.82 16.73 14.78
C PHE A 173 4.83 15.78 15.41
N ILE A 174 5.29 16.09 16.63
CA ILE A 174 6.27 15.31 17.36
C ILE A 174 5.57 14.52 18.46
N ILE A 175 5.47 13.22 18.29
CA ILE A 175 4.93 12.29 19.27
C ILE A 175 5.92 12.14 20.42
N GLN A 176 5.49 12.42 21.64
CA GLN A 176 6.29 12.29 22.85
C GLN A 176 5.86 11.10 23.72
N TYR A 177 4.56 10.84 23.77
CA TYR A 177 3.98 9.76 24.55
C TYR A 177 2.95 9.00 23.75
N VAL A 178 2.87 7.71 24.00
CA VAL A 178 1.81 6.82 23.51
C VAL A 178 1.28 6.04 24.71
N ASN A 179 0.01 6.23 25.06
CA ASN A 179 -0.61 5.65 26.29
C ASN A 179 0.25 5.89 27.53
N ASP A 180 0.63 7.12 27.81
CA ASP A 180 1.48 7.55 28.94
C ASP A 180 2.92 6.97 28.92
N HIS A 181 3.31 6.24 27.87
CA HIS A 181 4.68 5.74 27.71
C HIS A 181 5.50 6.70 26.86
N PRO A 182 6.65 7.20 27.36
CA PRO A 182 7.51 8.07 26.59
C PRO A 182 8.13 7.31 25.42
N VAL A 183 8.14 7.93 24.22
CA VAL A 183 8.70 7.34 23.00
C VAL A 183 9.88 8.17 22.51
N LYS A 184 10.91 7.50 21.99
CA LYS A 184 12.14 8.11 21.47
C LYS A 184 12.38 7.71 20.03
N THR A 185 11.93 6.50 19.67
CA THR A 185 12.12 5.90 18.36
C THR A 185 10.78 5.48 17.78
N PRO A 186 10.67 5.38 16.44
CA PRO A 186 9.49 4.80 15.80
C PRO A 186 9.14 3.40 16.33
N GLN A 187 10.16 2.62 16.68
CA GLN A 187 9.95 1.27 17.23
C GLN A 187 9.22 1.31 18.58
N ASP A 188 9.54 2.28 19.46
CA ASP A 188 8.83 2.45 20.73
C ASP A 188 7.34 2.68 20.51
N VAL A 189 6.99 3.54 19.51
CA VAL A 189 5.60 3.81 19.12
C VAL A 189 4.91 2.51 18.69
N ILE A 190 5.55 1.75 17.80
CA ILE A 190 5.01 0.50 17.28
C ILE A 190 4.79 -0.53 18.41
N ASP A 191 5.75 -0.66 19.31
CA ASP A 191 5.71 -1.65 20.39
C ASP A 191 4.61 -1.35 21.42
N VAL A 192 4.41 -0.07 21.76
CA VAL A 192 3.31 0.33 22.65
C VAL A 192 1.96 0.08 21.98
N VAL A 193 1.83 0.45 20.72
CA VAL A 193 0.59 0.25 19.96
C VAL A 193 0.25 -1.24 19.78
N LYS A 194 1.23 -2.09 19.46
CA LYS A 194 1.03 -3.55 19.36
C LYS A 194 0.55 -4.19 20.67
N LYS A 195 0.94 -3.66 21.80
CA LYS A 195 0.50 -4.14 23.13
C LYS A 195 -0.88 -3.61 23.52
N SER A 196 -1.35 -2.55 22.88
CA SER A 196 -2.62 -1.91 23.18
C SER A 196 -3.78 -2.68 22.54
N LYS A 197 -4.73 -3.12 23.36
CA LYS A 197 -5.91 -3.90 22.92
C LYS A 197 -7.14 -3.04 22.59
N ARG A 198 -7.07 -1.73 22.82
CA ARG A 198 -8.21 -0.79 22.66
C ARG A 198 -7.72 0.53 22.04
N THR A 199 -8.20 1.64 22.57
CA THR A 199 -7.84 2.99 22.14
C THR A 199 -6.35 3.28 22.40
N VAL A 200 -5.71 3.97 21.47
CA VAL A 200 -4.34 4.48 21.60
C VAL A 200 -4.43 6.00 21.75
N PHE A 201 -3.85 6.51 22.83
CA PHE A 201 -3.70 7.94 23.06
C PHE A 201 -2.28 8.35 22.65
N ILE A 202 -2.18 9.40 21.85
CA ILE A 202 -0.93 9.96 21.34
C ILE A 202 -0.85 11.39 21.80
N GLU A 203 0.24 11.73 22.49
CA GLU A 203 0.51 13.08 22.98
C GLU A 203 1.81 13.61 22.40
N GLY A 204 1.83 14.91 22.08
CA GLY A 204 2.97 15.56 21.46
C GLY A 204 2.75 17.05 21.19
N VAL A 205 3.56 17.62 20.35
CA VAL A 205 3.54 19.04 19.95
C VAL A 205 3.66 19.19 18.44
#